data_86ee34234c105075e0adef684c28b083
#
_entry.id   86ee34234c105075e0adef684c28b083
#
_cell.length_a   1.000
_cell.length_b   1.000
_cell.length_c   1.000
_cell.angle_alpha   90.00
_cell.angle_beta   90.00
_cell.angle_gamma   90.00
#
_symmetry.space_group_name_H-M   'P 1'
#
loop_
_entity.id
_entity.type
_entity.pdbx_description
1 polymer ?
#
loop_
_entity_poly.entity_id
_entity_poly.type
_entity_poly.pdbx_seq_one_letter_code
_entity_poly.pdbx_strand_id
1 'polypeptide(L)'
;MERIIHGDVLSPILAYMRLKGQHKVILESIPRDKETARFSILAYNPVFEIKFENGVLYQNGQVIDRDPLDFLYEVIHKSQHHSELPFGGGAIGFVGYDMISLYEEIGQIPEDTIWTPDMHFFVYESYMVFDHKKEKIHVIEDALYSERSQEALEKSLNQVLEELRIPAPNEFEDLDLSPLDFKPHIAPHKFEGMVETARDLIRNGDMFQCVLSQRFSAEVTGNPFDFYRNLRVTNPSNYLYFYDFGDYQIIGASPESLVSVKNGIVTTNPIAGTRPRGATDEEDKTLATDLLSDEKETAEHRMLVDLGRNDIGRISETASVQVTKYMKVELFRYVMHLTSVVKGRLLPELTAMDALKATLPAGTVSGAPKIRAMRRIYELETEKRGVYAGAIGYLSATGDMDLAIAIRTMILKNQRAYVQAGAGIVYDSIAQNEYQETINKAKSMTRIGELRP
;
A
#
# COMPACT_ATOMS: atom_id res chain seq x y z
N MET A 1 26.38 6.92 8.60
CA MET A 1 26.72 6.42 9.96
C MET A 1 25.64 5.52 10.49
N GLU A 2 26.02 4.50 11.25
CA GLU A 2 25.08 3.54 11.85
C GLU A 2 25.39 3.31 13.32
N ARG A 3 24.33 3.17 14.13
CA ARG A 3 24.39 2.66 15.50
C ARG A 3 23.36 1.56 15.67
N ILE A 4 23.81 0.40 16.12
CA ILE A 4 22.94 -0.72 16.44
C ILE A 4 22.65 -0.70 17.94
N ILE A 5 21.37 -0.72 18.30
CA ILE A 5 20.89 -0.81 19.69
C ILE A 5 20.01 -2.05 19.88
N HIS A 6 19.77 -2.43 21.14
CA HIS A 6 18.90 -3.57 21.45
C HIS A 6 17.43 -3.26 21.16
N GLY A 7 16.74 -4.17 20.50
CA GLY A 7 15.34 -4.03 20.08
C GLY A 7 14.29 -4.52 21.08
N ASP A 8 14.72 -5.12 22.19
CA ASP A 8 13.84 -5.67 23.24
C ASP A 8 13.19 -4.60 24.13
N VAL A 9 13.78 -3.39 24.19
CA VAL A 9 13.32 -2.29 25.06
C VAL A 9 12.59 -1.16 24.32
N LEU A 10 12.53 -1.18 23.00
CA LEU A 10 11.97 -0.09 22.20
C LEU A 10 11.18 -0.63 21.00
N SER A 11 9.87 -0.40 21.01
CA SER A 11 9.01 -0.72 19.86
C SER A 11 9.06 0.39 18.80
N PRO A 12 8.70 0.09 17.52
CA PRO A 12 8.57 1.11 16.48
C PRO A 12 7.60 2.23 16.87
N ILE A 13 6.52 1.93 17.59
CA ILE A 13 5.55 2.91 18.09
C ILE A 13 6.19 3.87 19.09
N LEU A 14 6.91 3.35 20.07
CA LEU A 14 7.59 4.19 21.05
C LEU A 14 8.65 5.06 20.40
N ALA A 15 9.43 4.52 19.47
CA ALA A 15 10.41 5.29 18.72
C ALA A 15 9.73 6.44 17.95
N TYR A 16 8.62 6.15 17.25
CA TYR A 16 7.85 7.18 16.55
C TYR A 16 7.37 8.30 17.48
N MET A 17 6.86 7.96 18.66
CA MET A 17 6.36 8.94 19.63
C MET A 17 7.48 9.79 20.25
N ARG A 18 8.65 9.21 20.50
CA ARG A 18 9.79 9.88 21.13
C ARG A 18 10.57 10.78 20.18
N LEU A 19 10.63 10.42 18.91
CA LEU A 19 11.30 11.20 17.89
C LEU A 19 10.60 12.53 17.62
N LYS A 20 11.36 13.63 17.61
CA LYS A 20 10.87 14.99 17.33
C LYS A 20 10.89 15.37 15.85
N GLY A 21 11.33 14.48 14.96
CA GLY A 21 11.45 14.72 13.52
C GLY A 21 10.13 15.09 12.84
N GLN A 22 10.22 15.72 11.68
CA GLN A 22 9.09 16.08 10.81
C GLN A 22 8.87 15.03 9.75
N HIS A 23 7.64 15.01 9.17
CA HIS A 23 7.25 14.11 8.08
C HIS A 23 7.67 12.66 8.37
N LYS A 24 7.33 12.20 9.57
CA LYS A 24 7.66 10.84 10.00
C LYS A 24 6.80 9.82 9.28
N VAL A 25 7.44 8.72 8.88
CA VAL A 25 6.77 7.58 8.27
C VAL A 25 7.13 6.32 9.04
N ILE A 26 6.14 5.50 9.32
CA ILE A 26 6.35 4.16 9.85
C ILE A 26 5.75 3.13 8.90
N LEU A 27 6.55 2.13 8.52
CA LEU A 27 6.17 0.98 7.74
C LEU A 27 6.42 -0.27 8.57
N GLU A 28 5.39 -1.08 8.77
CA GLU A 28 5.50 -2.31 9.54
C GLU A 28 4.89 -3.48 8.75
N SER A 29 5.43 -4.65 8.97
CA SER A 29 4.78 -5.89 8.59
C SER A 29 4.50 -6.66 9.88
N ILE A 30 3.24 -6.95 10.15
CA ILE A 30 2.84 -7.78 11.30
C ILE A 30 2.16 -9.03 10.78
N PRO A 31 2.92 -10.03 10.32
CA PRO A 31 2.36 -11.31 9.99
C PRO A 31 2.18 -12.14 11.26
N ARG A 32 1.58 -13.26 11.07
CA ARG A 32 1.37 -14.27 12.09
C ARG A 32 2.48 -15.24 12.23
N ASP A 33 3.24 -15.40 11.14
CA ASP A 33 4.41 -16.24 11.10
C ASP A 33 5.65 -15.38 11.25
N LYS A 34 6.46 -15.67 12.28
CA LYS A 34 7.69 -14.94 12.62
C LYS A 34 8.72 -14.88 11.48
N GLU A 35 8.53 -15.69 10.41
CA GLU A 35 9.47 -15.72 9.30
C GLU A 35 9.20 -14.64 8.24
N THR A 36 7.96 -14.16 8.09
CA THR A 36 7.57 -13.23 7.02
C THR A 36 7.61 -11.76 7.40
N ALA A 37 7.50 -11.38 8.70
CA ALA A 37 7.65 -9.99 9.18
C ALA A 37 8.91 -9.79 9.97
N ARG A 38 9.93 -9.61 9.24
CA ARG A 38 11.22 -9.41 9.88
C ARG A 38 11.49 -7.96 10.24
N PHE A 39 11.00 -7.02 9.45
CA PHE A 39 11.44 -5.64 9.54
C PHE A 39 10.31 -4.64 9.71
N SER A 40 10.58 -3.58 10.50
CA SER A 40 9.83 -2.33 10.45
C SER A 40 10.79 -1.19 10.09
N ILE A 41 10.30 -0.18 9.37
CA ILE A 41 11.06 1.00 8.96
C ILE A 41 10.41 2.22 9.58
N LEU A 42 11.22 3.10 10.17
CA LEU A 42 10.80 4.41 10.66
C LEU A 42 11.73 5.45 10.05
N ALA A 43 11.20 6.33 9.20
CA ALA A 43 11.97 7.42 8.56
C ALA A 43 11.47 8.78 9.05
N TYR A 44 12.37 9.76 9.08
CA TYR A 44 12.10 11.11 9.62
C TYR A 44 13.03 12.15 9.00
N ASN A 45 12.63 13.41 9.04
CA ASN A 45 13.40 14.56 8.52
C ASN A 45 13.85 14.34 7.07
N PRO A 46 12.94 14.30 6.09
CA PRO A 46 13.31 14.08 4.70
C PRO A 46 14.22 15.20 4.19
N VAL A 47 15.09 14.83 3.24
CA VAL A 47 16.02 15.78 2.59
C VAL A 47 15.29 16.67 1.59
N PHE A 48 14.36 16.05 0.84
CA PHE A 48 13.51 16.75 -0.14
C PHE A 48 12.22 16.00 -0.43
N GLU A 49 11.29 16.72 -1.05
CA GLU A 49 9.99 16.26 -1.50
C GLU A 49 9.98 16.12 -3.03
N ILE A 50 9.34 15.06 -3.54
CA ILE A 50 8.96 14.91 -4.95
C ILE A 50 7.45 14.76 -5.01
N LYS A 51 6.79 15.64 -5.75
CA LYS A 51 5.33 15.67 -5.84
C LYS A 51 4.87 15.85 -7.29
N PHE A 52 3.91 15.05 -7.74
CA PHE A 52 3.20 15.26 -8.99
C PHE A 52 1.74 15.61 -8.70
N GLU A 53 1.32 16.77 -9.12
CA GLU A 53 0.01 17.32 -8.82
C GLU A 53 -0.48 18.19 -9.97
N ASN A 54 -1.74 18.01 -10.37
CA ASN A 54 -2.35 18.78 -11.47
C ASN A 54 -1.54 18.74 -12.78
N GLY A 55 -0.93 17.60 -13.09
CA GLY A 55 -0.14 17.40 -14.30
C GLY A 55 1.28 18.03 -14.26
N VAL A 56 1.72 18.51 -13.10
CA VAL A 56 3.04 19.16 -12.93
C VAL A 56 3.86 18.41 -11.89
N LEU A 57 5.12 18.12 -12.24
CA LEU A 57 6.10 17.52 -11.33
C LEU A 57 6.86 18.63 -10.58
N TYR A 58 7.02 18.44 -9.28
CA TYR A 58 7.76 19.33 -8.39
C TYR A 58 8.82 18.58 -7.60
N GLN A 59 9.98 19.23 -7.41
CA GLN A 59 10.95 18.88 -6.38
C GLN A 59 11.15 20.09 -5.45
N ASN A 60 10.81 19.96 -4.17
CA ASN A 60 10.83 21.07 -3.21
C ASN A 60 10.12 22.35 -3.73
N GLY A 61 8.97 22.18 -4.39
CA GLY A 61 8.21 23.28 -4.98
C GLY A 61 8.76 23.84 -6.31
N GLN A 62 9.90 23.38 -6.78
CA GLN A 62 10.45 23.74 -8.10
C GLN A 62 9.87 22.83 -9.17
N VAL A 63 9.39 23.42 -10.27
CA VAL A 63 8.85 22.68 -11.42
C VAL A 63 9.94 21.91 -12.14
N ILE A 64 9.68 20.66 -12.45
CA ILE A 64 10.55 19.73 -13.19
C ILE A 64 9.81 19.31 -14.46
N ASP A 65 10.43 19.50 -15.63
CA ASP A 65 9.88 19.08 -16.93
C ASP A 65 10.44 17.72 -17.33
N ARG A 66 9.94 16.67 -16.70
CA ARG A 66 10.36 15.26 -16.87
C ARG A 66 9.18 14.31 -16.63
N ASP A 67 9.29 13.06 -17.10
CA ASP A 67 8.39 11.99 -16.63
C ASP A 67 8.52 11.80 -15.13
N PRO A 68 7.41 11.78 -14.36
CA PRO A 68 7.47 11.77 -12.90
C PRO A 68 8.08 10.49 -12.31
N LEU A 69 7.81 9.33 -12.90
CA LEU A 69 8.33 8.05 -12.37
C LEU A 69 9.79 7.85 -12.76
N ASP A 70 10.18 8.21 -13.99
CA ASP A 70 11.57 8.12 -14.43
C ASP A 70 12.45 9.10 -13.64
N PHE A 71 11.97 10.33 -13.41
CA PHE A 71 12.65 11.30 -12.58
C PHE A 71 12.81 10.80 -11.14
N LEU A 72 11.77 10.21 -10.53
CA LEU A 72 11.85 9.63 -9.20
C LEU A 72 12.97 8.60 -9.12
N TYR A 73 13.04 7.66 -10.06
CA TYR A 73 14.09 6.63 -10.07
C TYR A 73 15.48 7.24 -10.20
N GLU A 74 15.68 8.15 -11.15
CA GLU A 74 16.97 8.79 -11.42
C GLU A 74 17.54 9.51 -10.21
N VAL A 75 16.69 10.23 -9.48
CA VAL A 75 17.09 10.99 -8.29
C VAL A 75 17.39 10.05 -7.12
N ILE A 76 16.65 8.95 -6.99
CA ILE A 76 16.76 8.05 -5.85
C ILE A 76 17.87 7.03 -6.01
N HIS A 77 18.10 6.48 -7.19
CA HIS A 77 19.10 5.45 -7.42
C HIS A 77 20.52 6.02 -7.27
N LYS A 78 21.22 5.66 -6.20
CA LYS A 78 22.56 6.17 -5.84
C LYS A 78 23.57 5.07 -5.53
N SER A 79 23.13 3.85 -5.20
CA SER A 79 24.00 2.80 -4.71
C SER A 79 23.73 1.47 -5.41
N GLN A 80 24.79 0.75 -5.76
CA GLN A 80 24.71 -0.63 -6.25
C GLN A 80 24.97 -1.66 -5.15
N HIS A 81 25.27 -1.21 -3.94
CA HIS A 81 25.53 -2.10 -2.81
C HIS A 81 24.24 -2.46 -2.09
N HIS A 82 23.82 -3.70 -2.24
CA HIS A 82 22.68 -4.25 -1.53
C HIS A 82 23.08 -4.58 -0.07
N SER A 83 22.25 -4.14 0.86
CA SER A 83 22.33 -4.46 2.29
C SER A 83 21.41 -5.64 2.62
N GLU A 84 21.64 -6.30 3.77
CA GLU A 84 20.64 -7.22 4.34
C GLU A 84 19.36 -6.50 4.80
N LEU A 85 19.43 -5.18 5.04
CA LEU A 85 18.31 -4.36 5.42
C LEU A 85 17.40 -4.11 4.21
N PRO A 86 16.06 -4.02 4.41
CA PRO A 86 15.11 -3.85 3.32
C PRO A 86 15.17 -2.45 2.69
N PHE A 87 15.65 -1.46 3.45
CA PHE A 87 15.73 -0.07 3.06
C PHE A 87 17.11 0.49 3.39
N GLY A 88 17.72 1.14 2.45
CA GLY A 88 19.06 1.73 2.55
C GLY A 88 19.07 3.24 2.28
N GLY A 89 18.04 3.97 2.77
CA GLY A 89 17.74 5.33 2.31
C GLY A 89 16.99 5.32 0.99
N GLY A 90 16.33 6.42 0.65
CA GLY A 90 15.54 6.53 -0.58
C GLY A 90 14.20 7.21 -0.38
N ALA A 91 13.27 6.97 -1.30
CA ALA A 91 11.94 7.57 -1.31
C ALA A 91 10.92 6.68 -0.61
N ILE A 92 10.09 7.29 0.24
CA ILE A 92 8.93 6.65 0.86
C ILE A 92 7.70 7.50 0.54
N GLY A 93 6.64 6.88 -0.01
CA GLY A 93 5.47 7.62 -0.45
C GLY A 93 4.48 6.75 -1.21
N PHE A 94 3.74 7.37 -2.14
CA PHE A 94 2.73 6.69 -2.93
C PHE A 94 2.66 7.19 -4.38
N VAL A 95 2.11 6.34 -5.23
CA VAL A 95 1.66 6.65 -6.59
C VAL A 95 0.17 6.35 -6.66
N GLY A 96 -0.65 7.36 -6.94
CA GLY A 96 -2.11 7.22 -7.02
C GLY A 96 -2.54 6.37 -8.23
N TYR A 97 -3.77 5.84 -8.14
CA TYR A 97 -4.39 5.05 -9.20
C TYR A 97 -4.37 5.78 -10.55
N ASP A 98 -4.66 7.07 -10.53
CA ASP A 98 -4.89 7.87 -11.71
C ASP A 98 -3.60 8.22 -12.49
N MET A 99 -2.42 7.99 -11.87
CA MET A 99 -1.12 8.16 -12.54
C MET A 99 -0.97 7.30 -13.82
N ILE A 100 -1.68 6.18 -13.89
CA ILE A 100 -1.63 5.30 -15.07
C ILE A 100 -2.16 6.01 -16.34
N SER A 101 -2.97 7.05 -16.18
CA SER A 101 -3.46 7.87 -17.31
C SER A 101 -2.36 8.60 -18.08
N LEU A 102 -1.16 8.74 -17.52
CA LEU A 102 0.01 9.26 -18.22
C LEU A 102 0.59 8.24 -19.22
N TYR A 103 0.32 6.97 -19.03
CA TYR A 103 0.93 5.85 -19.76
C TYR A 103 -0.08 5.05 -20.58
N GLU A 104 -1.37 5.13 -20.24
CA GLU A 104 -2.45 4.37 -20.90
C GLU A 104 -3.67 5.27 -21.16
N GLU A 105 -4.30 5.11 -22.31
CA GLU A 105 -5.52 5.82 -22.64
C GLU A 105 -6.74 5.20 -21.96
N ILE A 106 -7.07 5.69 -20.79
CA ILE A 106 -8.17 5.16 -19.96
C ILE A 106 -9.40 6.07 -19.86
N GLY A 107 -9.42 7.18 -20.60
CA GLY A 107 -10.54 8.11 -20.64
C GLY A 107 -10.35 9.33 -19.76
N GLN A 108 -11.43 10.08 -19.53
CA GLN A 108 -11.42 11.29 -18.72
C GLN A 108 -11.39 10.94 -17.23
N ILE A 109 -10.42 11.48 -16.50
CA ILE A 109 -10.32 11.32 -15.05
C ILE A 109 -11.54 12.00 -14.38
N PRO A 110 -12.24 11.31 -13.46
CA PRO A 110 -13.34 11.89 -12.70
C PRO A 110 -12.91 13.05 -11.80
N GLU A 111 -13.88 13.76 -11.21
CA GLU A 111 -13.65 14.92 -10.35
C GLU A 111 -12.81 14.56 -9.11
N ASP A 112 -11.77 15.36 -8.82
CA ASP A 112 -11.00 15.23 -7.58
C ASP A 112 -11.72 15.95 -6.43
N THR A 113 -12.12 15.20 -5.42
CA THR A 113 -12.86 15.72 -4.25
C THR A 113 -12.06 15.70 -2.95
N ILE A 114 -10.84 15.11 -2.95
CA ILE A 114 -9.93 15.09 -1.78
C ILE A 114 -8.76 16.06 -1.98
N TRP A 115 -8.33 16.25 -3.23
CA TRP A 115 -7.20 17.11 -3.58
C TRP A 115 -5.89 16.63 -2.97
N THR A 116 -5.61 15.33 -3.06
CA THR A 116 -4.27 14.79 -2.81
C THR A 116 -3.45 14.81 -4.09
N PRO A 117 -2.13 14.95 -4.02
CA PRO A 117 -1.26 14.75 -5.20
C PRO A 117 -1.50 13.39 -5.85
N ASP A 118 -1.20 13.27 -7.14
CA ASP A 118 -1.24 11.99 -7.86
C ASP A 118 -0.04 11.11 -7.54
N MET A 119 1.08 11.74 -7.16
CA MET A 119 2.27 11.08 -6.63
C MET A 119 2.89 11.98 -5.56
N HIS A 120 3.29 11.39 -4.42
CA HIS A 120 3.97 12.12 -3.38
C HIS A 120 4.97 11.24 -2.64
N PHE A 121 6.24 11.62 -2.70
CA PHE A 121 7.33 10.96 -2.03
C PHE A 121 8.17 11.96 -1.24
N PHE A 122 8.55 11.56 -0.05
CA PHE A 122 9.65 12.18 0.68
C PHE A 122 10.90 11.30 0.57
N VAL A 123 12.06 11.94 0.45
CA VAL A 123 13.35 11.26 0.34
C VAL A 123 14.10 11.34 1.66
N TYR A 124 14.45 10.17 2.19
CA TYR A 124 15.03 10.01 3.51
C TYR A 124 16.45 9.45 3.45
N GLU A 125 17.32 10.00 4.29
CA GLU A 125 18.64 9.49 4.61
C GLU A 125 18.85 9.36 6.13
N SER A 126 17.80 9.70 6.92
CA SER A 126 17.69 9.53 8.35
C SER A 126 16.55 8.55 8.65
N TYR A 127 16.89 7.37 9.15
CA TYR A 127 15.89 6.30 9.34
C TYR A 127 16.35 5.25 10.36
N MET A 128 15.39 4.45 10.81
CA MET A 128 15.62 3.27 11.64
C MET A 128 15.05 2.03 10.95
N VAL A 129 15.75 0.91 11.09
CA VAL A 129 15.25 -0.41 10.70
C VAL A 129 15.25 -1.31 11.93
N PHE A 130 14.07 -1.80 12.27
CA PHE A 130 13.85 -2.77 13.35
C PHE A 130 13.95 -4.18 12.77
N ASP A 131 14.98 -4.95 13.12
CA ASP A 131 15.09 -6.38 12.80
C ASP A 131 14.49 -7.19 13.95
N HIS A 132 13.20 -7.51 13.87
CA HIS A 132 12.46 -8.23 14.89
C HIS A 132 12.97 -9.66 15.12
N LYS A 133 13.61 -10.26 14.10
CA LYS A 133 14.18 -11.61 14.21
C LYS A 133 15.50 -11.61 15.02
N LYS A 134 16.30 -10.55 14.85
CA LYS A 134 17.60 -10.41 15.54
C LYS A 134 17.48 -9.57 16.81
N GLU A 135 16.29 -9.02 17.12
CA GLU A 135 16.05 -8.08 18.22
C GLU A 135 17.05 -6.91 18.22
N LYS A 136 17.23 -6.31 17.04
CA LYS A 136 18.13 -5.18 16.81
C LYS A 136 17.42 -4.01 16.15
N ILE A 137 17.84 -2.81 16.50
CA ILE A 137 17.42 -1.58 15.85
C ILE A 137 18.67 -0.94 15.24
N HIS A 138 18.63 -0.76 13.94
CA HIS A 138 19.64 -0.04 13.18
C HIS A 138 19.21 1.42 13.08
N VAL A 139 19.91 2.33 13.76
CA VAL A 139 19.70 3.78 13.67
C VAL A 139 20.72 4.33 12.68
N ILE A 140 20.24 4.90 11.59
CA ILE A 140 21.08 5.27 10.44
C ILE A 140 20.89 6.75 10.13
N GLU A 141 22.00 7.46 10.04
CA GLU A 141 22.15 8.81 9.51
C GLU A 141 23.12 8.77 8.34
N ASP A 142 22.67 9.16 7.16
CA ASP A 142 23.46 9.09 5.94
C ASP A 142 23.52 10.45 5.23
N ALA A 143 24.32 10.57 4.19
CA ALA A 143 24.46 11.74 3.34
C ALA A 143 24.39 11.35 1.85
N LEU A 144 23.49 10.44 1.49
CA LEU A 144 23.30 9.96 0.11
C LEU A 144 22.74 11.04 -0.82
N TYR A 145 21.92 11.94 -0.25
CA TYR A 145 21.16 12.95 -0.99
C TYR A 145 21.47 14.38 -0.51
N SER A 146 22.30 14.51 0.52
CA SER A 146 22.74 15.79 1.10
C SER A 146 24.26 15.86 1.19
N GLU A 147 24.76 17.07 1.45
CA GLU A 147 26.21 17.30 1.68
C GLU A 147 26.55 17.36 3.19
N ARG A 148 25.86 16.58 4.02
CA ARG A 148 26.14 16.53 5.46
C ARG A 148 27.54 16.01 5.74
N SER A 149 28.29 16.77 6.54
CA SER A 149 29.62 16.35 6.99
C SER A 149 29.53 15.19 7.99
N GLN A 150 30.63 14.46 8.17
CA GLN A 150 30.77 13.39 9.16
C GLN A 150 30.38 13.85 10.57
N GLU A 151 30.79 15.06 10.95
CA GLU A 151 30.47 15.68 12.23
C GLU A 151 28.97 15.97 12.38
N ALA A 152 28.30 16.45 11.29
CA ALA A 152 26.88 16.67 11.26
C ALA A 152 26.08 15.36 11.42
N LEU A 153 26.51 14.29 10.77
CA LEU A 153 25.92 12.95 10.88
C LEU A 153 26.05 12.41 12.31
N GLU A 154 27.24 12.54 12.92
CA GLU A 154 27.49 12.09 14.30
C GLU A 154 26.64 12.87 15.31
N LYS A 155 26.54 14.19 15.13
CA LYS A 155 25.67 15.04 15.96
C LYS A 155 24.19 14.64 15.85
N SER A 156 23.70 14.42 14.62
CA SER A 156 22.32 13.97 14.37
C SER A 156 22.06 12.62 15.02
N LEU A 157 22.95 11.65 14.82
CA LEU A 157 22.82 10.32 15.40
C LEU A 157 22.77 10.37 16.93
N ASN A 158 23.65 11.15 17.57
CA ASN A 158 23.65 11.31 19.02
C ASN A 158 22.37 12.00 19.53
N GLN A 159 21.87 13.01 18.82
CA GLN A 159 20.60 13.66 19.16
C GLN A 159 19.43 12.66 19.13
N VAL A 160 19.31 11.86 18.07
CA VAL A 160 18.28 10.83 17.94
C VAL A 160 18.36 9.82 19.09
N LEU A 161 19.57 9.34 19.43
CA LEU A 161 19.75 8.41 20.53
C LEU A 161 19.33 9.01 21.89
N GLU A 162 19.53 10.31 22.10
CA GLU A 162 19.03 11.00 23.30
C GLU A 162 17.50 11.15 23.28
N GLU A 163 16.91 11.53 22.14
CA GLU A 163 15.43 11.61 22.01
C GLU A 163 14.77 10.27 22.35
N LEU A 164 15.33 9.16 21.87
CA LEU A 164 14.80 7.83 22.14
C LEU A 164 14.84 7.41 23.63
N ARG A 165 15.66 8.07 24.47
CA ARG A 165 15.74 7.83 25.93
C ARG A 165 14.70 8.63 26.72
N ILE A 166 14.16 9.69 26.12
CA ILE A 166 13.21 10.59 26.78
C ILE A 166 11.78 10.11 26.51
N PRO A 167 10.98 9.79 27.54
CA PRO A 167 9.58 9.40 27.34
C PRO A 167 8.79 10.48 26.61
N ALA A 168 7.90 10.08 25.70
CA ALA A 168 6.97 10.98 25.06
C ALA A 168 5.88 11.45 26.06
N PRO A 169 5.35 12.67 25.96
CA PRO A 169 4.37 13.21 26.90
C PRO A 169 3.16 12.30 27.12
N ASN A 170 2.63 11.69 26.06
CA ASN A 170 1.40 10.87 26.08
C ASN A 170 1.69 9.37 25.88
N GLU A 171 2.87 8.91 26.27
CA GLU A 171 3.33 7.53 26.03
C GLU A 171 2.44 6.48 26.71
N PHE A 172 1.90 6.82 27.88
CA PHE A 172 1.08 5.93 28.73
C PHE A 172 -0.40 6.34 28.76
N GLU A 173 -0.80 7.33 27.95
CA GLU A 173 -2.20 7.71 27.87
C GLU A 173 -3.01 6.74 27.01
N ASP A 174 -4.30 6.62 27.33
CA ASP A 174 -5.25 5.90 26.50
C ASP A 174 -5.37 6.57 25.13
N LEU A 175 -5.74 5.79 24.11
CA LEU A 175 -5.94 6.33 22.77
C LEU A 175 -7.13 7.29 22.76
N ASP A 176 -6.93 8.50 22.25
CA ASP A 176 -8.02 9.47 22.03
C ASP A 176 -8.77 9.11 20.73
N LEU A 177 -9.66 8.13 20.83
CA LEU A 177 -10.46 7.62 19.73
C LEU A 177 -11.94 7.72 20.05
N SER A 178 -12.63 8.58 19.31
CA SER A 178 -14.08 8.60 19.24
C SER A 178 -14.55 7.82 18.01
N PRO A 179 -15.66 7.06 18.09
CA PRO A 179 -16.26 6.44 16.91
C PRO A 179 -16.59 7.46 15.84
N LEU A 180 -16.19 7.20 14.59
CA LEU A 180 -16.42 8.09 13.46
C LEU A 180 -17.70 7.70 12.72
N ASP A 181 -18.57 8.67 12.45
CA ASP A 181 -19.82 8.47 11.69
C ASP A 181 -19.58 8.62 10.18
N PHE A 182 -19.08 7.55 9.57
CA PHE A 182 -18.82 7.53 8.14
C PHE A 182 -20.09 7.47 7.31
N LYS A 183 -20.21 8.39 6.35
CA LYS A 183 -21.30 8.45 5.37
C LYS A 183 -20.80 8.07 3.98
N PRO A 184 -21.52 7.21 3.24
CA PRO A 184 -21.20 6.94 1.84
C PRO A 184 -21.46 8.17 0.97
N HIS A 185 -20.62 8.41 -0.04
CA HIS A 185 -20.82 9.51 -1.00
C HIS A 185 -21.86 9.16 -2.07
N ILE A 186 -22.11 7.87 -2.30
CA ILE A 186 -23.03 7.39 -3.31
C ILE A 186 -24.24 6.73 -2.61
N ALA A 187 -25.46 7.13 -2.99
CA ALA A 187 -26.67 6.49 -2.48
C ALA A 187 -26.76 5.04 -2.97
N PRO A 188 -27.33 4.09 -2.17
CA PRO A 188 -27.40 2.67 -2.51
C PRO A 188 -27.91 2.40 -3.93
N HIS A 189 -29.06 2.99 -4.30
CA HIS A 189 -29.68 2.80 -5.61
C HIS A 189 -28.81 3.28 -6.79
N LYS A 190 -27.95 4.29 -6.58
CA LYS A 190 -27.01 4.77 -7.61
C LYS A 190 -25.85 3.78 -7.80
N PHE A 191 -25.28 3.27 -6.72
CA PHE A 191 -24.24 2.25 -6.80
C PHE A 191 -24.80 0.96 -7.42
N GLU A 192 -25.98 0.52 -7.02
CA GLU A 192 -26.67 -0.62 -7.63
C GLU A 192 -26.89 -0.42 -9.14
N GLY A 193 -27.26 0.80 -9.57
CA GLY A 193 -27.35 1.14 -10.99
C GLY A 193 -26.02 1.05 -11.74
N MET A 194 -24.90 1.45 -11.12
CA MET A 194 -23.56 1.27 -11.69
C MET A 194 -23.24 -0.22 -11.87
N VAL A 195 -23.57 -1.06 -10.87
CA VAL A 195 -23.38 -2.51 -10.93
C VAL A 195 -24.17 -3.12 -12.09
N GLU A 196 -25.46 -2.78 -12.26
CA GLU A 196 -26.29 -3.30 -13.36
C GLU A 196 -25.71 -2.87 -14.72
N THR A 197 -25.27 -1.62 -14.86
CA THR A 197 -24.62 -1.15 -16.08
C THR A 197 -23.34 -1.95 -16.38
N ALA A 198 -22.49 -2.19 -15.38
CA ALA A 198 -21.28 -3.00 -15.54
C ALA A 198 -21.60 -4.45 -15.94
N ARG A 199 -22.64 -5.05 -15.34
CA ARG A 199 -23.12 -6.40 -15.71
C ARG A 199 -23.59 -6.47 -17.16
N ASP A 200 -24.32 -5.46 -17.64
CA ASP A 200 -24.77 -5.42 -19.02
C ASP A 200 -23.60 -5.30 -20.00
N LEU A 201 -22.56 -4.52 -19.66
CA LEU A 201 -21.34 -4.46 -20.43
C LEU A 201 -20.63 -5.83 -20.46
N ILE A 202 -20.55 -6.53 -19.34
CA ILE A 202 -19.97 -7.88 -19.25
C ILE A 202 -20.77 -8.88 -20.08
N ARG A 203 -22.12 -8.86 -20.02
CA ARG A 203 -23.00 -9.72 -20.82
C ARG A 203 -22.84 -9.49 -22.32
N ASN A 204 -22.56 -8.27 -22.71
CA ASN A 204 -22.31 -7.89 -24.10
C ASN A 204 -20.86 -8.18 -24.55
N GLY A 205 -20.02 -8.81 -23.70
CA GLY A 205 -18.65 -9.21 -24.04
C GLY A 205 -17.63 -8.08 -24.02
N ASP A 206 -17.94 -6.95 -23.37
CA ASP A 206 -17.04 -5.79 -23.29
C ASP A 206 -15.85 -6.03 -22.34
N MET A 207 -16.07 -6.76 -21.26
CA MET A 207 -15.08 -7.15 -20.25
C MET A 207 -15.52 -8.40 -19.50
N PHE A 208 -14.63 -9.01 -18.71
CA PHE A 208 -14.95 -10.17 -17.86
C PHE A 208 -15.26 -9.76 -16.42
N GLN A 209 -14.57 -8.76 -15.92
CA GLN A 209 -14.68 -8.25 -14.56
C GLN A 209 -14.37 -6.75 -14.51
N CYS A 210 -15.06 -6.05 -13.61
CA CYS A 210 -14.81 -4.65 -13.30
C CYS A 210 -14.96 -4.41 -11.80
N VAL A 211 -14.00 -3.75 -11.17
CA VAL A 211 -14.08 -3.43 -9.74
C VAL A 211 -14.62 -2.01 -9.58
N LEU A 212 -15.87 -1.90 -9.13
CA LEU A 212 -16.49 -0.62 -8.82
C LEU A 212 -16.33 -0.28 -7.35
N SER A 213 -16.05 0.99 -7.04
CA SER A 213 -15.81 1.45 -5.69
C SER A 213 -16.70 2.63 -5.28
N GLN A 214 -16.81 2.85 -3.98
CA GLN A 214 -17.42 4.04 -3.41
C GLN A 214 -16.60 4.57 -2.24
N ARG A 215 -16.69 5.87 -2.04
CA ARG A 215 -16.01 6.59 -0.96
C ARG A 215 -16.95 6.80 0.23
N PHE A 216 -16.35 6.81 1.41
CA PHE A 216 -16.99 7.14 2.67
C PHE A 216 -16.20 8.26 3.32
N SER A 217 -16.87 9.21 3.98
CA SER A 217 -16.17 10.21 4.77
C SER A 217 -16.85 10.48 6.11
N ALA A 218 -16.04 10.93 7.09
CA ALA A 218 -16.48 11.35 8.41
C ALA A 218 -15.69 12.58 8.86
N GLU A 219 -16.26 13.39 9.72
CA GLU A 219 -15.49 14.38 10.47
C GLU A 219 -14.62 13.68 11.50
N VAL A 220 -13.39 14.16 11.68
CA VAL A 220 -12.44 13.56 12.59
C VAL A 220 -11.85 14.60 13.53
N THR A 221 -11.77 14.23 14.81
CA THR A 221 -11.03 14.94 15.84
C THR A 221 -10.05 13.94 16.47
N GLY A 222 -9.03 14.43 17.16
CA GLY A 222 -8.03 13.59 17.82
C GLY A 222 -6.72 13.46 17.02
N ASN A 223 -5.82 12.66 17.56
CA ASN A 223 -4.49 12.48 17.02
C ASN A 223 -4.50 11.43 15.90
N PRO A 224 -4.08 11.77 14.65
CA PRO A 224 -3.99 10.83 13.56
C PRO A 224 -3.19 9.55 13.87
N PHE A 225 -2.13 9.66 14.68
CA PHE A 225 -1.31 8.51 15.03
C PHE A 225 -2.02 7.51 15.95
N ASP A 226 -2.99 7.95 16.76
CA ASP A 226 -3.77 7.05 17.60
C ASP A 226 -4.70 6.15 16.76
N PHE A 227 -5.22 6.65 15.63
CA PHE A 227 -5.94 5.79 14.67
C PHE A 227 -5.03 4.68 14.12
N TYR A 228 -3.77 4.99 13.81
CA TYR A 228 -2.80 3.98 13.39
C TYR A 228 -2.50 2.96 14.49
N ARG A 229 -2.29 3.42 15.74
CA ARG A 229 -2.05 2.54 16.89
C ARG A 229 -3.21 1.56 17.11
N ASN A 230 -4.45 2.02 16.99
CA ASN A 230 -5.64 1.15 17.07
C ASN A 230 -5.72 0.16 15.89
N LEU A 231 -5.55 0.67 14.65
CA LEU A 231 -5.59 -0.15 13.43
C LEU A 231 -4.57 -1.29 13.48
N ARG A 232 -3.36 -1.01 13.93
CA ARG A 232 -2.27 -1.97 14.06
C ARG A 232 -2.63 -3.18 14.92
N VAL A 233 -3.39 -2.98 15.97
CA VAL A 233 -3.82 -4.04 16.90
C VAL A 233 -5.06 -4.76 16.40
N THR A 234 -6.03 -4.03 15.85
CA THR A 234 -7.31 -4.58 15.40
C THR A 234 -7.22 -5.24 14.03
N ASN A 235 -6.38 -4.73 13.13
CA ASN A 235 -6.21 -5.21 11.76
C ASN A 235 -4.73 -5.48 11.40
N PRO A 236 -4.06 -6.43 12.05
CA PRO A 236 -2.68 -6.79 11.68
C PRO A 236 -2.62 -7.25 10.23
N SER A 237 -1.66 -6.72 9.47
CA SER A 237 -1.54 -6.91 8.04
C SER A 237 -0.07 -6.96 7.59
N ASN A 238 0.16 -7.45 6.36
CA ASN A 238 1.50 -7.52 5.78
C ASN A 238 2.10 -6.14 5.51
N TYR A 239 1.25 -5.14 5.26
CA TYR A 239 1.64 -3.75 5.02
C TYR A 239 0.83 -2.83 5.92
N LEU A 240 1.39 -2.49 7.06
CA LEU A 240 0.88 -1.47 7.96
C LEU A 240 1.69 -0.19 7.77
N TYR A 241 1.02 0.92 7.66
CA TYR A 241 1.70 2.19 7.42
C TYR A 241 0.99 3.39 8.02
N PHE A 242 1.81 4.34 8.43
CA PHE A 242 1.41 5.71 8.76
C PHE A 242 2.36 6.67 8.06
N TYR A 243 1.83 7.57 7.26
CA TYR A 243 2.56 8.63 6.57
C TYR A 243 2.07 9.99 7.05
N ASP A 244 3.00 10.82 7.50
CA ASP A 244 2.72 12.22 7.82
C ASP A 244 3.28 13.13 6.72
N PHE A 245 2.40 13.55 5.80
CA PHE A 245 2.73 14.49 4.74
C PHE A 245 2.60 15.98 5.17
N GLY A 246 2.30 16.24 6.45
CA GLY A 246 2.06 17.58 6.96
C GLY A 246 0.59 17.98 6.78
N ASP A 247 0.19 18.36 5.58
CA ASP A 247 -1.17 18.81 5.27
C ASP A 247 -2.21 17.68 5.32
N TYR A 248 -1.78 16.44 5.22
CA TYR A 248 -2.62 15.25 5.32
C TYR A 248 -1.82 14.05 5.81
N GLN A 249 -2.52 13.04 6.32
CA GLN A 249 -1.93 11.77 6.74
C GLN A 249 -2.59 10.60 5.99
N ILE A 250 -1.81 9.55 5.78
CA ILE A 250 -2.30 8.28 5.22
C ILE A 250 -2.06 7.18 6.24
N ILE A 251 -3.12 6.45 6.57
CA ILE A 251 -3.13 5.34 7.54
C ILE A 251 -3.67 4.11 6.85
N GLY A 252 -2.93 2.99 6.90
CA GLY A 252 -3.42 1.81 6.21
C GLY A 252 -2.94 0.47 6.79
N ALA A 253 -3.71 -0.56 6.44
CA ALA A 253 -3.46 -1.97 6.76
C ALA A 253 -3.73 -2.82 5.51
N SER A 254 -2.90 -2.66 4.48
CA SER A 254 -3.06 -3.39 3.22
C SER A 254 -2.61 -4.83 3.36
N PRO A 255 -3.43 -5.81 2.96
CA PRO A 255 -3.03 -7.21 2.96
C PRO A 255 -2.24 -7.61 1.72
N GLU A 256 -2.17 -6.75 0.68
CA GLU A 256 -1.80 -7.15 -0.67
C GLU A 256 -0.64 -6.34 -1.23
N SER A 257 0.41 -7.04 -1.67
CA SER A 257 1.51 -6.46 -2.44
C SER A 257 1.04 -6.14 -3.86
N LEU A 258 1.38 -4.96 -4.37
CA LEU A 258 1.26 -4.65 -5.79
C LEU A 258 2.42 -5.28 -6.56
N VAL A 259 3.62 -4.82 -6.25
CA VAL A 259 4.86 -5.27 -6.89
C VAL A 259 6.06 -5.01 -6.00
N SER A 260 7.01 -5.93 -6.01
CA SER A 260 8.33 -5.70 -5.43
C SER A 260 9.43 -6.00 -6.45
N VAL A 261 10.52 -5.24 -6.36
CA VAL A 261 11.76 -5.47 -7.11
C VAL A 261 12.88 -5.59 -6.11
N LYS A 262 13.56 -6.73 -6.12
CA LYS A 262 14.72 -6.97 -5.25
C LYS A 262 15.83 -7.66 -6.01
N ASN A 263 17.00 -7.02 -6.07
CA ASN A 263 18.15 -7.52 -6.83
C ASN A 263 17.78 -7.86 -8.30
N GLY A 264 16.97 -7.02 -8.96
CA GLY A 264 16.50 -7.24 -10.33
C GLY A 264 15.45 -8.34 -10.50
N ILE A 265 14.95 -8.93 -9.44
CA ILE A 265 13.83 -9.88 -9.47
C ILE A 265 12.53 -9.13 -9.15
N VAL A 266 11.64 -9.09 -10.15
CA VAL A 266 10.28 -8.57 -10.00
C VAL A 266 9.39 -9.67 -9.43
N THR A 267 8.54 -9.30 -8.48
CA THR A 267 7.60 -10.24 -7.86
C THR A 267 6.22 -9.60 -7.72
N THR A 268 5.16 -10.34 -8.03
CA THR A 268 3.79 -10.02 -7.65
C THR A 268 3.13 -11.21 -6.96
N ASN A 269 2.21 -10.93 -6.05
CA ASN A 269 1.59 -11.95 -5.21
C ASN A 269 0.06 -11.89 -5.36
N PRO A 270 -0.52 -12.48 -6.42
CA PRO A 270 -1.97 -12.55 -6.57
C PRO A 270 -2.63 -13.25 -5.39
N ILE A 271 -3.65 -12.61 -4.81
CA ILE A 271 -4.45 -13.12 -3.71
C ILE A 271 -5.92 -13.06 -4.14
N ALA A 272 -6.63 -14.18 -4.06
CA ALA A 272 -8.07 -14.23 -4.29
C ALA A 272 -8.69 -15.38 -3.49
N GLY A 273 -10.00 -15.45 -3.50
CA GLY A 273 -10.73 -16.46 -2.75
C GLY A 273 -10.63 -16.25 -1.24
N THR A 274 -11.74 -16.38 -0.55
CA THR A 274 -11.78 -16.15 0.90
C THR A 274 -12.70 -17.13 1.59
N ARG A 275 -12.23 -17.70 2.70
CA ARG A 275 -13.07 -18.41 3.69
C ARG A 275 -12.72 -17.90 5.08
N PRO A 276 -13.68 -17.88 6.02
CA PRO A 276 -13.38 -17.62 7.42
C PRO A 276 -12.48 -18.71 7.99
N ARG A 277 -11.79 -18.40 9.10
CA ARG A 277 -11.07 -19.42 9.88
C ARG A 277 -12.07 -20.31 10.61
N GLY A 278 -11.75 -21.59 10.71
CA GLY A 278 -12.44 -22.51 11.61
C GLY A 278 -12.08 -22.27 13.07
N ALA A 279 -12.86 -22.85 13.98
CA ALA A 279 -12.55 -22.87 15.41
C ALA A 279 -11.46 -23.89 15.77
N THR A 280 -11.23 -24.87 14.88
CA THR A 280 -10.24 -25.95 15.04
C THR A 280 -9.39 -26.13 13.78
N ASP A 281 -8.24 -26.79 13.91
CA ASP A 281 -7.37 -27.11 12.77
C ASP A 281 -8.07 -28.05 11.75
N GLU A 282 -8.98 -28.93 12.22
CA GLU A 282 -9.79 -29.79 11.36
C GLU A 282 -10.80 -29.00 10.54
N GLU A 283 -11.45 -28.02 11.16
CA GLU A 283 -12.35 -27.10 10.45
C GLU A 283 -11.60 -26.27 9.43
N ASP A 284 -10.40 -25.77 9.78
CA ASP A 284 -9.54 -25.04 8.83
C ASP A 284 -9.19 -25.91 7.61
N LYS A 285 -8.86 -27.19 7.78
CA LYS A 285 -8.58 -28.11 6.68
C LYS A 285 -9.81 -28.35 5.81
N THR A 286 -10.98 -28.43 6.43
CA THR A 286 -12.26 -28.60 5.71
C THR A 286 -12.57 -27.37 4.86
N LEU A 287 -12.46 -26.17 5.45
CA LEU A 287 -12.67 -24.89 4.76
C LEU A 287 -11.64 -24.65 3.66
N ALA A 288 -10.38 -25.05 3.88
CA ALA A 288 -9.34 -24.99 2.86
C ALA A 288 -9.63 -25.90 1.66
N THR A 289 -10.17 -27.11 1.93
CA THR A 289 -10.57 -28.05 0.88
C THR A 289 -11.78 -27.51 0.11
N ASP A 290 -12.77 -26.95 0.81
CA ASP A 290 -13.93 -26.27 0.21
C ASP A 290 -13.48 -25.13 -0.70
N LEU A 291 -12.58 -24.26 -0.22
CA LEU A 291 -12.05 -23.13 -1.01
C LEU A 291 -11.34 -23.60 -2.29
N LEU A 292 -10.53 -24.67 -2.20
CA LEU A 292 -9.82 -25.23 -3.37
C LEU A 292 -10.75 -25.94 -4.36
N SER A 293 -11.91 -26.42 -3.92
CA SER A 293 -12.91 -27.08 -4.76
C SER A 293 -13.95 -26.11 -5.35
N ASP A 294 -13.97 -24.86 -4.88
CA ASP A 294 -14.86 -23.82 -5.42
C ASP A 294 -14.38 -23.36 -6.80
N GLU A 295 -15.14 -23.74 -7.84
CA GLU A 295 -14.78 -23.45 -9.23
C GLU A 295 -14.72 -21.95 -9.51
N LYS A 296 -15.58 -21.14 -8.89
CA LYS A 296 -15.60 -19.68 -9.06
C LYS A 296 -14.34 -19.05 -8.48
N GLU A 297 -14.02 -19.36 -7.22
CA GLU A 297 -12.86 -18.81 -6.51
C GLU A 297 -11.54 -19.20 -7.19
N THR A 298 -11.43 -20.47 -7.62
CA THR A 298 -10.23 -20.94 -8.31
C THR A 298 -10.11 -20.39 -9.74
N ALA A 299 -11.22 -20.17 -10.44
CA ALA A 299 -11.21 -19.50 -11.76
C ALA A 299 -10.80 -18.04 -11.66
N GLU A 300 -11.32 -17.30 -10.69
CA GLU A 300 -10.92 -15.91 -10.41
C GLU A 300 -9.43 -15.84 -10.07
N HIS A 301 -8.96 -16.70 -9.16
CA HIS A 301 -7.54 -16.73 -8.79
C HIS A 301 -6.64 -17.04 -9.98
N ARG A 302 -7.04 -17.98 -10.84
CA ARG A 302 -6.31 -18.33 -12.08
C ARG A 302 -6.21 -17.13 -13.03
N MET A 303 -7.30 -16.39 -13.19
CA MET A 303 -7.33 -15.16 -13.99
C MET A 303 -6.34 -14.11 -13.45
N LEU A 304 -6.28 -13.91 -12.13
CA LEU A 304 -5.33 -12.97 -11.52
C LEU A 304 -3.88 -13.41 -11.65
N VAL A 305 -3.61 -14.71 -11.55
CA VAL A 305 -2.25 -15.26 -11.81
C VAL A 305 -1.83 -15.02 -13.26
N ASP A 306 -2.73 -15.26 -14.22
CA ASP A 306 -2.44 -15.06 -15.65
C ASP A 306 -2.25 -13.55 -15.94
N LEU A 307 -3.01 -12.68 -15.30
CA LEU A 307 -2.80 -11.22 -15.40
C LEU A 307 -1.42 -10.83 -14.86
N GLY A 308 -1.04 -11.31 -13.66
CA GLY A 308 0.28 -11.06 -13.09
C GLY A 308 1.43 -11.62 -13.95
N ARG A 309 1.24 -12.78 -14.58
CA ARG A 309 2.22 -13.33 -15.54
C ARG A 309 2.35 -12.46 -16.79
N ASN A 310 1.24 -11.92 -17.29
CA ASN A 310 1.24 -11.02 -18.44
C ASN A 310 1.93 -9.68 -18.09
N ASP A 311 1.60 -9.09 -16.94
CA ASP A 311 2.17 -7.82 -16.50
C ASP A 311 3.69 -7.94 -16.32
N ILE A 312 4.17 -8.96 -15.58
CA ILE A 312 5.60 -9.22 -15.38
C ILE A 312 6.28 -9.66 -16.68
N GLY A 313 5.59 -10.42 -17.54
CA GLY A 313 6.14 -10.91 -18.80
C GLY A 313 6.58 -9.81 -19.76
N ARG A 314 5.92 -8.67 -19.73
CA ARG A 314 6.24 -7.51 -20.59
C ARG A 314 7.60 -6.85 -20.27
N ILE A 315 8.09 -7.05 -19.05
CA ILE A 315 9.27 -6.36 -18.50
C ILE A 315 10.38 -7.32 -18.08
N SER A 316 10.19 -8.62 -18.27
CA SER A 316 11.15 -9.63 -17.83
C SER A 316 11.89 -10.29 -18.98
N GLU A 317 13.11 -10.75 -18.69
CA GLU A 317 13.89 -11.58 -19.60
C GLU A 317 13.09 -12.79 -20.11
N THR A 318 13.29 -13.14 -21.37
CA THR A 318 12.61 -14.30 -21.98
C THR A 318 12.82 -15.58 -21.15
N ALA A 319 11.75 -16.32 -20.92
CA ALA A 319 11.73 -17.55 -20.12
C ALA A 319 12.07 -17.40 -18.63
N SER A 320 12.24 -16.18 -18.09
CA SER A 320 12.51 -15.96 -16.67
C SER A 320 11.24 -15.96 -15.80
N VAL A 321 10.06 -15.76 -16.40
CA VAL A 321 8.81 -15.68 -15.66
C VAL A 321 8.39 -17.05 -15.14
N GLN A 322 8.21 -17.16 -13.83
CA GLN A 322 7.87 -18.40 -13.13
C GLN A 322 6.79 -18.16 -12.09
N VAL A 323 5.87 -19.10 -11.96
CA VAL A 323 4.94 -19.20 -10.84
C VAL A 323 5.57 -20.11 -9.79
N THR A 324 6.29 -19.50 -8.83
CA THR A 324 7.07 -20.25 -7.83
C THR A 324 6.19 -20.85 -6.72
N LYS A 325 4.99 -20.28 -6.54
CA LYS A 325 3.93 -20.77 -5.67
C LYS A 325 2.62 -20.62 -6.41
N TYR A 326 1.83 -21.65 -6.50
CA TYR A 326 0.57 -21.63 -7.24
C TYR A 326 -0.58 -22.14 -6.39
N MET A 327 -1.61 -21.30 -6.22
CA MET A 327 -2.91 -21.62 -5.61
C MET A 327 -2.78 -22.32 -4.25
N LYS A 328 -1.93 -21.80 -3.37
CA LYS A 328 -1.78 -22.29 -1.99
C LYS A 328 -2.75 -21.60 -1.05
N VAL A 329 -3.40 -22.36 -0.19
CA VAL A 329 -4.18 -21.80 0.90
C VAL A 329 -3.23 -21.27 1.96
N GLU A 330 -3.33 -19.98 2.25
CA GLU A 330 -2.65 -19.34 3.38
C GLU A 330 -3.67 -18.93 4.43
N LEU A 331 -3.32 -19.27 5.69
CA LEU A 331 -4.17 -18.98 6.84
C LEU A 331 -3.80 -17.59 7.39
N PHE A 332 -4.76 -16.67 7.41
CA PHE A 332 -4.64 -15.37 8.04
C PHE A 332 -5.42 -15.36 9.37
N ARG A 333 -5.43 -14.34 10.18
CA ARG A 333 -6.04 -14.31 11.56
C ARG A 333 -7.51 -14.65 11.56
N TYR A 334 -8.27 -14.17 10.63
CA TYR A 334 -9.72 -14.31 10.61
C TYR A 334 -10.21 -14.99 9.35
N VAL A 335 -9.35 -15.11 8.36
CA VAL A 335 -9.68 -15.65 7.04
C VAL A 335 -8.54 -16.50 6.49
N MET A 336 -8.82 -17.29 5.46
CA MET A 336 -7.84 -17.93 4.60
C MET A 336 -8.04 -17.48 3.17
N HIS A 337 -6.95 -17.42 2.40
CA HIS A 337 -6.97 -17.02 1.00
C HIS A 337 -6.19 -18.00 0.13
N LEU A 338 -6.55 -18.04 -1.17
CA LEU A 338 -5.69 -18.59 -2.21
C LEU A 338 -4.59 -17.57 -2.53
N THR A 339 -3.34 -18.01 -2.51
CA THR A 339 -2.18 -17.17 -2.80
C THR A 339 -1.31 -17.80 -3.87
N SER A 340 -0.74 -16.97 -4.73
CA SER A 340 0.27 -17.36 -5.70
C SER A 340 1.43 -16.36 -5.70
N VAL A 341 2.58 -16.78 -6.25
CA VAL A 341 3.76 -15.93 -6.38
C VAL A 341 4.26 -16.03 -7.82
N VAL A 342 4.25 -14.93 -8.53
CA VAL A 342 4.80 -14.80 -9.87
C VAL A 342 6.08 -13.98 -9.79
N LYS A 343 7.16 -14.49 -10.38
CA LYS A 343 8.48 -13.83 -10.40
C LYS A 343 9.02 -13.78 -11.81
N GLY A 344 9.81 -12.74 -12.11
CA GLY A 344 10.57 -12.61 -13.34
C GLY A 344 11.88 -11.87 -13.09
N ARG A 345 12.87 -12.06 -13.93
CA ARG A 345 14.07 -11.23 -13.93
C ARG A 345 13.84 -10.02 -14.81
N LEU A 346 13.95 -8.82 -14.25
CA LEU A 346 13.80 -7.56 -14.97
C LEU A 346 14.81 -7.50 -16.11
N LEU A 347 14.38 -6.99 -17.27
CA LEU A 347 15.29 -6.71 -18.39
C LEU A 347 16.36 -5.70 -17.95
N PRO A 348 17.64 -5.85 -18.37
CA PRO A 348 18.74 -5.02 -17.89
C PRO A 348 18.58 -3.51 -18.12
N GLU A 349 17.85 -3.14 -19.18
CA GLU A 349 17.56 -1.75 -19.55
C GLU A 349 16.38 -1.15 -18.80
N LEU A 350 15.60 -1.95 -18.06
CA LEU A 350 14.42 -1.52 -17.33
C LEU A 350 14.70 -1.32 -15.85
N THR A 351 13.88 -0.50 -15.22
CA THR A 351 13.99 -0.10 -13.82
C THR A 351 12.81 -0.60 -12.98
N ALA A 352 12.87 -0.39 -11.67
CA ALA A 352 11.74 -0.67 -10.77
C ALA A 352 10.48 0.15 -11.15
N MET A 353 10.66 1.35 -11.76
CA MET A 353 9.52 2.15 -12.22
C MET A 353 8.82 1.53 -13.43
N ASP A 354 9.55 0.85 -14.31
CA ASP A 354 8.94 0.09 -15.41
C ASP A 354 8.12 -1.09 -14.86
N ALA A 355 8.58 -1.72 -13.78
CA ALA A 355 7.80 -2.73 -13.08
C ALA A 355 6.51 -2.13 -12.47
N LEU A 356 6.58 -0.94 -11.90
CA LEU A 356 5.39 -0.23 -11.40
C LEU A 356 4.45 0.13 -12.56
N LYS A 357 4.93 0.74 -13.64
CA LYS A 357 4.13 1.10 -14.84
C LYS A 357 3.40 -0.13 -15.42
N ALA A 358 4.04 -1.30 -15.42
CA ALA A 358 3.45 -2.54 -15.95
C ALA A 358 2.37 -3.14 -15.04
N THR A 359 2.47 -2.95 -13.71
CA THR A 359 1.59 -3.59 -12.73
C THR A 359 0.49 -2.69 -12.20
N LEU A 360 0.66 -1.36 -12.23
CA LEU A 360 -0.34 -0.38 -11.76
C LEU A 360 -1.48 -0.22 -12.79
N PRO A 361 -2.76 -0.19 -12.31
CA PRO A 361 -3.20 -0.70 -11.03
C PRO A 361 -3.28 -2.23 -11.01
N ALA A 362 -3.39 -2.80 -9.80
CA ALA A 362 -3.60 -4.24 -9.67
C ALA A 362 -4.92 -4.69 -10.29
N GLY A 363 -4.97 -5.92 -10.79
CA GLY A 363 -6.18 -6.53 -11.35
C GLY A 363 -7.30 -6.65 -10.32
N THR A 364 -6.94 -6.91 -9.07
CA THR A 364 -7.87 -7.02 -7.92
C THR A 364 -8.63 -5.75 -7.58
N VAL A 365 -8.19 -4.60 -8.09
CA VAL A 365 -8.85 -3.29 -7.90
C VAL A 365 -9.22 -2.61 -9.22
N SER A 366 -9.01 -3.26 -10.37
CA SER A 366 -9.38 -2.74 -11.69
C SER A 366 -10.32 -3.70 -12.43
N GLY A 367 -9.82 -4.80 -12.95
CA GLY A 367 -10.61 -5.81 -13.65
C GLY A 367 -9.88 -6.41 -14.85
N ALA A 368 -10.60 -7.14 -15.68
CA ALA A 368 -10.07 -7.87 -16.82
C ALA A 368 -10.98 -7.72 -18.05
N PRO A 369 -10.41 -7.39 -19.24
CA PRO A 369 -9.05 -6.91 -19.53
C PRO A 369 -8.78 -5.54 -18.85
N LYS A 370 -7.56 -5.36 -18.29
CA LYS A 370 -7.21 -4.25 -17.40
C LYS A 370 -7.56 -2.87 -17.96
N ILE A 371 -7.05 -2.52 -19.14
CA ILE A 371 -7.27 -1.20 -19.76
C ILE A 371 -8.75 -0.96 -20.04
N ARG A 372 -9.48 -1.97 -20.50
CA ARG A 372 -10.91 -1.86 -20.78
C ARG A 372 -11.71 -1.64 -19.50
N ALA A 373 -11.41 -2.40 -18.45
CA ALA A 373 -12.05 -2.23 -17.15
C ALA A 373 -11.81 -0.82 -16.57
N MET A 374 -10.57 -0.29 -16.66
CA MET A 374 -10.26 1.07 -16.19
C MET A 374 -11.06 2.16 -16.92
N ARG A 375 -11.24 2.03 -18.25
CA ARG A 375 -12.10 2.96 -19.01
C ARG A 375 -13.52 2.95 -18.49
N ARG A 376 -14.09 1.77 -18.21
CA ARG A 376 -15.45 1.65 -17.68
C ARG A 376 -15.57 2.14 -16.25
N ILE A 377 -14.56 1.95 -15.44
CA ILE A 377 -14.49 2.52 -14.09
C ILE A 377 -14.60 4.05 -14.16
N TYR A 378 -13.85 4.71 -15.03
CA TYR A 378 -13.89 6.16 -15.18
C TYR A 378 -15.23 6.69 -15.74
N GLU A 379 -15.92 5.89 -16.55
CA GLU A 379 -17.27 6.24 -17.05
C GLU A 379 -18.34 6.08 -15.98
N LEU A 380 -18.16 5.18 -15.02
CA LEU A 380 -19.15 4.81 -14.03
C LEU A 380 -18.94 5.50 -12.67
N GLU A 381 -17.69 5.64 -12.22
CA GLU A 381 -17.37 6.31 -10.97
C GLU A 381 -17.38 7.84 -11.16
N THR A 382 -17.91 8.56 -10.19
CA THR A 382 -18.05 10.02 -10.26
C THR A 382 -16.91 10.77 -9.61
N GLU A 383 -16.05 10.09 -8.85
CA GLU A 383 -14.96 10.67 -8.09
C GLU A 383 -13.64 10.00 -8.47
N LYS A 384 -12.60 10.82 -8.61
CA LYS A 384 -11.21 10.37 -8.80
C LYS A 384 -10.77 9.48 -7.65
N ARG A 385 -10.11 8.36 -7.95
CA ARG A 385 -9.65 7.41 -6.91
C ARG A 385 -8.50 7.95 -6.07
N GLY A 386 -7.56 8.67 -6.68
CA GLY A 386 -6.38 9.21 -6.01
C GLY A 386 -5.53 8.10 -5.39
N VAL A 387 -5.31 8.17 -4.08
CA VAL A 387 -4.53 7.17 -3.33
C VAL A 387 -5.15 5.78 -3.37
N TYR A 388 -6.49 5.68 -3.31
CA TYR A 388 -7.17 4.38 -3.31
C TYR A 388 -6.85 3.58 -4.56
N ALA A 389 -6.50 2.31 -4.37
CA ALA A 389 -6.11 1.37 -5.43
C ALA A 389 -4.81 1.74 -6.19
N GLY A 390 -4.08 2.75 -5.72
CA GLY A 390 -2.72 3.08 -6.15
C GLY A 390 -1.68 2.18 -5.48
N ALA A 391 -0.43 2.62 -5.52
CA ALA A 391 0.75 1.95 -4.96
C ALA A 391 1.33 2.77 -3.79
N ILE A 392 1.67 2.12 -2.68
CA ILE A 392 2.21 2.78 -1.50
C ILE A 392 3.34 1.96 -0.87
N GLY A 393 4.46 2.60 -0.54
CA GLY A 393 5.62 1.91 0.01
C GLY A 393 6.91 2.69 -0.18
N TYR A 394 7.97 2.03 -0.63
CA TYR A 394 9.27 2.65 -0.79
C TYR A 394 10.03 2.24 -2.07
N LEU A 395 10.91 3.14 -2.51
CA LEU A 395 11.98 2.93 -3.47
C LEU A 395 13.32 3.20 -2.78
N SER A 396 14.16 2.19 -2.63
CA SER A 396 15.48 2.30 -1.97
C SER A 396 16.53 2.91 -2.90
N ALA A 397 17.58 3.49 -2.32
CA ALA A 397 18.75 3.97 -3.05
C ALA A 397 19.45 2.91 -3.91
N THR A 398 19.24 1.63 -3.62
CA THR A 398 19.75 0.49 -4.41
C THR A 398 18.94 0.22 -5.68
N GLY A 399 17.78 0.89 -5.87
CA GLY A 399 16.81 0.57 -6.91
C GLY A 399 15.85 -0.57 -6.53
N ASP A 400 16.00 -1.17 -5.36
CA ASP A 400 15.02 -2.10 -4.82
C ASP A 400 13.74 -1.35 -4.42
N MET A 401 12.58 -1.98 -4.62
CA MET A 401 11.27 -1.40 -4.40
C MET A 401 10.32 -2.40 -3.75
N ASP A 402 9.48 -1.93 -2.83
CA ASP A 402 8.37 -2.72 -2.29
C ASP A 402 7.14 -1.82 -2.11
N LEU A 403 6.09 -2.12 -2.88
CA LEU A 403 4.86 -1.36 -2.93
C LEU A 403 3.64 -2.25 -2.71
N ALA A 404 2.81 -1.86 -1.75
CA ALA A 404 1.49 -2.43 -1.52
C ALA A 404 0.43 -1.74 -2.38
N ILE A 405 -0.70 -2.43 -2.61
CA ILE A 405 -1.91 -1.79 -3.13
C ILE A 405 -2.50 -0.93 -2.01
N ALA A 406 -2.82 0.33 -2.30
CA ALA A 406 -3.41 1.23 -1.29
C ALA A 406 -4.91 0.93 -1.11
N ILE A 407 -5.20 -0.16 -0.41
CA ILE A 407 -6.53 -0.59 0.04
C ILE A 407 -6.55 -0.69 1.56
N ARG A 408 -7.72 -0.74 2.18
CA ARG A 408 -7.83 -0.68 3.65
C ARG A 408 -7.05 0.52 4.19
N THR A 409 -7.28 1.66 3.55
CA THR A 409 -6.51 2.90 3.72
C THR A 409 -7.45 4.04 4.02
N MET A 410 -7.07 4.86 4.98
CA MET A 410 -7.74 6.10 5.38
C MET A 410 -6.83 7.27 5.06
N ILE A 411 -7.39 8.32 4.46
CA ILE A 411 -6.75 9.62 4.28
C ILE A 411 -7.38 10.58 5.29
N LEU A 412 -6.54 11.23 6.07
CA LEU A 412 -6.97 12.30 6.97
C LEU A 412 -6.52 13.64 6.38
N LYS A 413 -7.47 14.51 6.04
CA LYS A 413 -7.19 15.83 5.48
C LYS A 413 -8.28 16.83 5.91
N ASN A 414 -7.88 18.02 6.33
CA ASN A 414 -8.81 19.10 6.70
C ASN A 414 -9.87 18.63 7.73
N GLN A 415 -9.45 17.94 8.79
CA GLN A 415 -10.33 17.39 9.84
C GLN A 415 -11.40 16.42 9.29
N ARG A 416 -11.15 15.78 8.15
CA ARG A 416 -12.02 14.79 7.57
C ARG A 416 -11.26 13.51 7.24
N ALA A 417 -11.87 12.38 7.56
CA ALA A 417 -11.40 11.05 7.20
C ALA A 417 -12.10 10.58 5.94
N TYR A 418 -11.32 10.01 5.01
CA TYR A 418 -11.83 9.41 3.78
C TYR A 418 -11.37 7.96 3.71
N VAL A 419 -12.30 7.06 3.41
CA VAL A 419 -12.07 5.62 3.19
C VAL A 419 -12.76 5.24 1.89
N GLN A 420 -12.12 4.40 1.07
CA GLN A 420 -12.73 3.90 -0.17
C GLN A 420 -12.64 2.38 -0.23
N ALA A 421 -13.68 1.74 -0.75
CA ALA A 421 -13.74 0.29 -0.91
C ALA A 421 -14.53 -0.08 -2.16
N GLY A 422 -14.17 -1.20 -2.80
CA GLY A 422 -14.78 -1.66 -4.03
C GLY A 422 -15.17 -3.13 -4.00
N ALA A 423 -16.06 -3.50 -4.92
CA ALA A 423 -16.50 -4.86 -5.18
C ALA A 423 -16.25 -5.26 -6.64
N GLY A 424 -15.86 -6.50 -6.85
CA GLY A 424 -15.60 -7.08 -8.16
C GLY A 424 -16.87 -7.53 -8.85
N ILE A 425 -17.29 -6.80 -9.88
CA ILE A 425 -18.51 -7.08 -10.64
C ILE A 425 -18.21 -8.09 -11.73
N VAL A 426 -18.96 -9.19 -11.74
CA VAL A 426 -18.92 -10.26 -12.71
C VAL A 426 -20.33 -10.55 -13.25
N TYR A 427 -20.44 -11.47 -14.20
CA TYR A 427 -21.72 -11.81 -14.87
C TYR A 427 -22.88 -12.10 -13.89
N ASP A 428 -22.61 -12.87 -12.83
CA ASP A 428 -23.59 -13.32 -11.85
C ASP A 428 -23.72 -12.40 -10.62
N SER A 429 -23.05 -11.26 -10.61
CA SER A 429 -23.12 -10.30 -9.49
C SER A 429 -24.56 -9.85 -9.22
N ILE A 430 -24.90 -9.68 -7.94
CA ILE A 430 -26.18 -9.14 -7.48
C ILE A 430 -25.91 -7.76 -6.90
N ALA A 431 -26.51 -6.72 -7.50
CA ALA A 431 -26.20 -5.33 -7.20
C ALA A 431 -26.26 -4.97 -5.70
N GLN A 432 -27.27 -5.44 -5.00
CA GLN A 432 -27.42 -5.22 -3.56
C GLN A 432 -26.30 -5.89 -2.75
N ASN A 433 -25.85 -7.08 -3.16
CA ASN A 433 -24.76 -7.80 -2.48
C ASN A 433 -23.43 -7.08 -2.68
N GLU A 434 -23.17 -6.59 -3.90
CA GLU A 434 -21.93 -5.85 -4.21
C GLU A 434 -21.88 -4.51 -3.45
N TYR A 435 -23.01 -3.80 -3.35
CA TYR A 435 -23.08 -2.63 -2.48
C TYR A 435 -22.75 -2.98 -1.02
N GLN A 436 -23.33 -4.06 -0.49
CA GLN A 436 -23.08 -4.51 0.88
C GLN A 436 -21.61 -4.96 1.07
N GLU A 437 -20.99 -5.52 0.03
CA GLU A 437 -19.58 -5.90 0.05
C GLU A 437 -18.67 -4.69 0.23
N THR A 438 -18.93 -3.58 -0.48
CA THR A 438 -18.13 -2.36 -0.28
C THR A 438 -18.24 -1.83 1.15
N ILE A 439 -19.42 -1.85 1.75
CA ILE A 439 -19.62 -1.48 3.16
C ILE A 439 -18.84 -2.42 4.08
N ASN A 440 -18.92 -3.73 3.85
CA ASN A 440 -18.23 -4.72 4.68
C ASN A 440 -16.69 -4.57 4.58
N LYS A 441 -16.16 -4.32 3.39
CA LYS A 441 -14.73 -4.06 3.19
C LYS A 441 -14.29 -2.75 3.85
N ALA A 442 -15.12 -1.71 3.84
CA ALA A 442 -14.83 -0.44 4.50
C ALA A 442 -14.80 -0.56 6.03
N LYS A 443 -15.57 -1.48 6.63
CA LYS A 443 -15.70 -1.63 8.10
C LYS A 443 -14.37 -1.77 8.83
N SER A 444 -13.35 -2.38 8.21
CA SER A 444 -12.03 -2.51 8.81
C SER A 444 -11.38 -1.15 9.12
N MET A 445 -11.78 -0.11 8.39
CA MET A 445 -11.28 1.26 8.56
C MET A 445 -12.31 2.18 9.22
N THR A 446 -13.59 2.00 8.90
CA THR A 446 -14.66 2.87 9.40
C THR A 446 -15.05 2.59 10.84
N ARG A 447 -14.68 1.43 11.39
CA ARG A 447 -14.94 1.03 12.78
C ARG A 447 -13.72 1.19 13.70
N ILE A 448 -12.69 1.91 13.25
CA ILE A 448 -11.57 2.28 14.12
C ILE A 448 -12.12 3.11 15.28
N GLY A 449 -11.76 2.75 16.53
CA GLY A 449 -12.29 3.35 17.74
C GLY A 449 -13.51 2.64 18.35
N GLU A 450 -14.27 1.85 17.58
CA GLU A 450 -15.31 0.96 18.13
C GLU A 450 -14.73 -0.38 18.59
N LEU A 451 -13.69 -0.84 17.91
CA LEU A 451 -13.03 -2.10 18.20
C LEU A 451 -12.05 -1.90 19.34
N ARG A 452 -12.36 -2.51 20.51
CA ARG A 452 -11.38 -2.64 21.58
C ARG A 452 -10.38 -3.75 21.22
N PRO A 453 -9.09 -3.57 21.54
CA PRO A 453 -8.04 -4.55 21.27
C PRO A 453 -8.25 -5.87 21.99
#